data_0352b16239f25003df78e19180e5f3e9
#
_entry.id   0352b16239f25003df78e19180e5f3e9
#
_cell.length_a   1.000
_cell.length_b   1.000
_cell.length_c   1.000
_cell.angle_alpha   90.00
_cell.angle_beta   90.00
_cell.angle_gamma   90.00
#
_symmetry.space_group_name_H-M   'P 1'
#
loop_
_entity.id
_entity.type
_entity.pdbx_description
1 polymer ?
#
loop_
_entity_poly.entity_id
_entity_poly.type
_entity_poly.pdbx_seq_one_letter_code
_entity_poly.pdbx_strand_id
1 'polypeptide(L)'
;MVPHADPLYRDYRPSVGVAEDDVLRLDDHVGFHPSMAPIQKMYQDGNVAILHGVGYENSPRSHFRSMDIWHTCEPDTLGTEGWLARVIRDIDPNKDNVVTAVSMGPSLFRALVGPGVPVATVENINSYGMLTGLTPEEKLSRVLSRYRRMYSPAIGSGAVMDYLGQTGGDALKGADTLRTAPAMYSSTVEYAPHGLAQSMKSMAQVLFADLGTRIFYTVHANYDTHSGEVPTHGNLWSQLSGAVGDFMAD
;
A
#
# COMPACT_ATOMS: atom_id res chain seq x y z
N MET A 1 2.60 -19.10 -5.79
CA MET A 1 1.94 -20.33 -6.31
C MET A 1 2.96 -21.42 -6.51
N VAL A 2 2.65 -22.64 -6.14
CA VAL A 2 3.48 -23.83 -6.31
C VAL A 2 2.79 -24.73 -7.34
N PRO A 3 3.37 -24.92 -8.54
CA PRO A 3 2.82 -25.80 -9.56
C PRO A 3 3.23 -27.26 -9.25
N HIS A 4 2.64 -27.84 -8.22
CA HIS A 4 3.07 -29.12 -7.65
C HIS A 4 2.91 -30.31 -8.61
N ALA A 5 2.02 -30.23 -9.59
CA ALA A 5 1.82 -31.26 -10.59
C ALA A 5 2.79 -31.15 -11.79
N ASP A 6 3.52 -30.05 -11.95
CA ASP A 6 4.48 -29.87 -13.03
C ASP A 6 5.82 -30.53 -12.66
N PRO A 7 6.28 -31.58 -13.35
CA PRO A 7 7.56 -32.24 -13.05
C PRO A 7 8.75 -31.28 -13.19
N LEU A 8 8.70 -30.29 -14.11
CA LEU A 8 9.75 -29.30 -14.30
C LEU A 8 9.93 -28.39 -13.06
N TYR A 9 8.91 -28.24 -12.23
CA TYR A 9 9.03 -27.47 -11.00
C TYR A 9 10.15 -28.02 -10.10
N ARG A 10 10.20 -29.33 -9.91
CA ARG A 10 11.21 -29.98 -9.06
C ARG A 10 12.57 -30.06 -9.75
N ASP A 11 12.56 -30.32 -11.07
CA ASP A 11 13.79 -30.40 -11.86
C ASP A 11 14.55 -29.07 -11.83
N TYR A 12 13.84 -27.96 -11.93
CA TYR A 12 14.45 -26.61 -11.90
C TYR A 12 14.65 -26.05 -10.50
N ARG A 13 14.07 -26.66 -9.47
CA ARG A 13 14.15 -26.17 -8.07
C ARG A 13 14.47 -27.29 -7.08
N PRO A 14 15.58 -28.03 -7.30
CA PRO A 14 15.88 -29.22 -6.48
C PRO A 14 16.15 -28.91 -5.01
N SER A 15 16.59 -27.67 -4.69
CA SER A 15 16.95 -27.25 -3.34
C SER A 15 16.03 -26.21 -2.72
N VAL A 16 15.25 -25.49 -3.55
CA VAL A 16 14.38 -24.40 -3.09
C VAL A 16 12.89 -24.68 -3.34
N GLY A 17 12.58 -25.79 -4.00
CA GLY A 17 11.21 -26.22 -4.23
C GLY A 17 10.50 -26.62 -2.93
N VAL A 18 9.22 -26.31 -2.84
CA VAL A 18 8.36 -26.76 -1.73
C VAL A 18 8.12 -28.27 -1.88
N ALA A 19 8.32 -29.05 -0.81
CA ALA A 19 8.04 -30.48 -0.82
C ALA A 19 6.56 -30.75 -1.10
N GLU A 20 6.24 -31.85 -1.75
CA GLU A 20 4.87 -32.14 -2.21
C GLU A 20 3.87 -32.22 -1.06
N ASP A 21 4.29 -32.84 0.03
CA ASP A 21 3.47 -33.02 1.22
C ASP A 21 3.22 -31.72 1.99
N ASP A 22 4.07 -30.69 1.76
CA ASP A 22 3.97 -29.38 2.42
C ASP A 22 3.10 -28.39 1.62
N VAL A 23 2.75 -28.71 0.37
CA VAL A 23 1.96 -27.80 -0.47
C VAL A 23 0.54 -27.66 0.05
N LEU A 24 0.10 -26.44 0.27
CA LEU A 24 -1.31 -26.14 0.53
C LEU A 24 -2.09 -26.19 -0.79
N ARG A 25 -2.56 -27.38 -1.17
CA ARG A 25 -3.22 -27.61 -2.46
C ARG A 25 -4.49 -26.78 -2.60
N LEU A 26 -4.67 -26.21 -3.79
CA LEU A 26 -5.86 -25.50 -4.21
C LEU A 26 -6.67 -26.33 -5.21
N ASP A 27 -5.98 -26.97 -6.13
CA ASP A 27 -6.53 -27.91 -7.09
C ASP A 27 -5.49 -29.02 -7.42
N ASP A 28 -5.75 -29.79 -8.47
CA ASP A 28 -4.87 -30.90 -8.89
C ASP A 28 -3.53 -30.43 -9.49
N HIS A 29 -3.34 -29.14 -9.75
CA HIS A 29 -2.18 -28.58 -10.46
C HIS A 29 -1.35 -27.64 -9.63
N VAL A 30 -2.01 -26.79 -8.81
CA VAL A 30 -1.35 -25.69 -8.10
C VAL A 30 -1.75 -25.64 -6.63
N GLY A 31 -0.88 -25.04 -5.84
CA GLY A 31 -1.14 -24.77 -4.43
C GLY A 31 -0.36 -23.56 -3.92
N PHE A 32 -0.57 -23.22 -2.68
CA PHE A 32 0.18 -22.19 -1.99
C PHE A 32 1.41 -22.76 -1.27
N HIS A 33 2.34 -21.88 -0.94
CA HIS A 33 3.43 -22.16 0.00
C HIS A 33 2.84 -22.48 1.40
N PRO A 34 3.45 -23.41 2.18
CA PRO A 34 2.92 -23.82 3.49
C PRO A 34 2.68 -22.66 4.49
N SER A 35 3.44 -21.58 4.38
CA SER A 35 3.26 -20.38 5.21
C SER A 35 2.02 -19.52 4.85
N MET A 36 1.21 -19.92 3.87
CA MET A 36 0.07 -19.14 3.38
C MET A 36 -1.29 -19.70 3.82
N ALA A 37 -1.36 -20.43 4.93
CA ALA A 37 -2.59 -21.04 5.43
C ALA A 37 -3.75 -20.04 5.64
N PRO A 38 -3.56 -18.83 6.18
CA PRO A 38 -4.62 -17.83 6.27
C PRO A 38 -5.21 -17.43 4.90
N ILE A 39 -4.35 -17.22 3.89
CA ILE A 39 -4.82 -16.91 2.52
C ILE A 39 -5.52 -18.11 1.89
N GLN A 40 -5.04 -19.35 2.13
CA GLN A 40 -5.72 -20.55 1.64
C GLN A 40 -7.13 -20.65 2.22
N LYS A 41 -7.30 -20.38 3.52
CA LYS A 41 -8.62 -20.37 4.14
C LYS A 41 -9.53 -19.35 3.48
N MET A 42 -9.08 -18.12 3.27
CA MET A 42 -9.86 -17.10 2.58
C MET A 42 -10.22 -17.50 1.14
N TYR A 43 -9.32 -18.20 0.44
CA TYR A 43 -9.59 -18.75 -0.89
C TYR A 43 -10.72 -19.80 -0.85
N GLN A 44 -10.68 -20.72 0.12
CA GLN A 44 -11.72 -21.73 0.34
C GLN A 44 -13.07 -21.11 0.70
N ASP A 45 -13.04 -19.98 1.42
CA ASP A 45 -14.23 -19.20 1.79
C ASP A 45 -14.76 -18.32 0.63
N GLY A 46 -14.10 -18.34 -0.56
CA GLY A 46 -14.51 -17.58 -1.74
C GLY A 46 -14.10 -16.10 -1.73
N ASN A 47 -13.21 -15.70 -0.81
CA ASN A 47 -12.77 -14.31 -0.64
C ASN A 47 -11.46 -13.97 -1.36
N VAL A 48 -10.88 -14.91 -2.11
CA VAL A 48 -9.63 -14.73 -2.85
C VAL A 48 -9.80 -15.21 -4.29
N ALA A 49 -9.43 -14.37 -5.24
CA ALA A 49 -9.30 -14.73 -6.64
C ALA A 49 -7.82 -14.75 -7.06
N ILE A 50 -7.43 -15.73 -7.87
CA ILE A 50 -6.07 -15.89 -8.36
C ILE A 50 -6.07 -15.70 -9.87
N LEU A 51 -5.32 -14.71 -10.36
CA LEU A 51 -5.15 -14.45 -11.78
C LEU A 51 -3.79 -14.92 -12.23
N HIS A 52 -3.76 -15.84 -13.20
CA HIS A 52 -2.54 -16.37 -13.80
C HIS A 52 -2.20 -15.65 -15.11
N GLY A 53 -0.93 -15.67 -15.50
CA GLY A 53 -0.47 -15.17 -16.80
C GLY A 53 -0.57 -13.66 -16.97
N VAL A 54 -0.64 -12.89 -15.89
CA VAL A 54 -0.64 -11.42 -15.94
C VAL A 54 0.76 -10.92 -16.25
N GLY A 55 0.88 -10.14 -17.30
CA GLY A 55 2.16 -9.59 -17.77
C GLY A 55 1.96 -8.63 -18.94
N TYR A 56 3.03 -8.32 -19.65
CA TYR A 56 3.02 -7.47 -20.83
C TYR A 56 4.12 -7.93 -21.83
N GLU A 57 3.91 -7.64 -23.11
CA GLU A 57 4.83 -8.01 -24.17
C GLU A 57 6.17 -7.29 -24.02
N ASN A 58 7.25 -7.92 -24.51
CA ASN A 58 8.59 -7.36 -24.52
C ASN A 58 9.09 -6.88 -23.14
N SER A 59 8.72 -7.59 -22.09
CA SER A 59 9.11 -7.25 -20.71
C SER A 59 10.64 -7.09 -20.59
N PRO A 60 11.14 -5.91 -20.18
CA PRO A 60 12.58 -5.68 -20.03
C PRO A 60 13.10 -6.39 -18.78
N ARG A 61 14.40 -6.75 -18.79
CA ARG A 61 15.08 -7.32 -17.61
C ARG A 61 15.55 -6.24 -16.61
N SER A 62 14.93 -5.07 -16.64
CA SER A 62 15.23 -3.96 -15.72
C SER A 62 14.15 -3.86 -14.66
N HIS A 63 14.48 -4.07 -13.41
CA HIS A 63 13.55 -3.91 -12.29
C HIS A 63 12.96 -2.50 -12.25
N PHE A 64 13.78 -1.46 -12.49
CA PHE A 64 13.31 -0.07 -12.49
C PHE A 64 12.25 0.19 -13.56
N ARG A 65 12.50 -0.28 -14.80
CA ARG A 65 11.53 -0.08 -15.88
C ARG A 65 10.29 -0.93 -15.67
N SER A 66 10.43 -2.17 -15.20
CA SER A 66 9.28 -3.03 -14.89
C SER A 66 8.41 -2.43 -13.80
N MET A 67 9.00 -1.91 -12.73
CA MET A 67 8.24 -1.24 -11.66
C MET A 67 7.54 0.03 -12.16
N ASP A 68 8.18 0.83 -13.04
CA ASP A 68 7.52 1.98 -13.67
C ASP A 68 6.29 1.54 -14.48
N ILE A 69 6.43 0.49 -15.29
CA ILE A 69 5.32 -0.06 -16.08
C ILE A 69 4.18 -0.55 -15.18
N TRP A 70 4.47 -1.33 -14.14
CA TRP A 70 3.44 -1.79 -13.19
C TRP A 70 2.75 -0.63 -12.46
N HIS A 71 3.47 0.45 -12.17
CA HIS A 71 2.91 1.62 -11.50
C HIS A 71 2.13 2.55 -12.43
N THR A 72 2.43 2.56 -13.73
CA THR A 72 1.78 3.46 -14.70
C THR A 72 0.79 2.75 -15.62
N CYS A 73 0.91 1.43 -15.80
CA CYS A 73 0.24 0.64 -16.82
C CYS A 73 0.51 1.14 -18.25
N GLU A 74 1.73 1.65 -18.51
CA GLU A 74 2.16 2.18 -19.79
C GLU A 74 3.43 1.46 -20.28
N PRO A 75 3.29 0.26 -20.90
CA PRO A 75 4.45 -0.54 -21.31
C PRO A 75 5.24 0.08 -22.50
N ASP A 76 4.56 0.77 -23.39
CA ASP A 76 5.14 1.26 -24.66
C ASP A 76 5.81 2.63 -24.54
N THR A 77 5.51 3.38 -23.51
CA THR A 77 6.05 4.74 -23.27
C THR A 77 6.58 4.90 -21.85
N LEU A 78 7.32 5.97 -21.59
CA LEU A 78 7.62 6.40 -20.23
C LEU A 78 6.34 7.00 -19.63
N GLY A 79 5.78 6.31 -18.63
CA GLY A 79 4.58 6.76 -17.99
C GLY A 79 4.75 8.10 -17.27
N THR A 80 3.77 8.99 -17.41
CA THR A 80 3.81 10.33 -16.80
C THR A 80 3.12 10.35 -15.44
N GLU A 81 2.12 9.50 -15.24
CA GLU A 81 1.37 9.39 -13.98
C GLU A 81 1.01 7.95 -13.62
N GLY A 82 0.81 7.72 -12.33
CA GLY A 82 0.40 6.42 -11.80
C GLY A 82 -1.02 6.05 -12.21
N TRP A 83 -1.27 4.76 -12.41
CA TRP A 83 -2.60 4.29 -12.81
C TRP A 83 -3.67 4.53 -11.74
N LEU A 84 -3.31 4.43 -10.46
CA LEU A 84 -4.22 4.74 -9.35
C LEU A 84 -4.51 6.24 -9.26
N ALA A 85 -3.57 7.12 -9.63
CA ALA A 85 -3.85 8.55 -9.68
C ALA A 85 -4.96 8.88 -10.70
N ARG A 86 -4.99 8.17 -11.85
CA ARG A 86 -6.08 8.29 -12.82
C ARG A 86 -7.41 7.82 -12.22
N VAL A 87 -7.41 6.69 -11.52
CA VAL A 87 -8.61 6.17 -10.83
C VAL A 87 -9.10 7.12 -9.75
N ILE A 88 -8.20 7.71 -8.94
CA ILE A 88 -8.57 8.68 -7.89
C ILE A 88 -9.25 9.90 -8.53
N ARG A 89 -8.73 10.40 -9.65
CA ARG A 89 -9.32 11.53 -10.38
C ARG A 89 -10.72 11.22 -10.90
N ASP A 90 -10.97 9.98 -11.33
CA ASP A 90 -12.30 9.55 -11.79
C ASP A 90 -13.30 9.37 -10.64
N ILE A 91 -12.83 8.91 -9.48
CA ILE A 91 -13.66 8.71 -8.27
C ILE A 91 -14.01 10.05 -7.61
N ASP A 92 -13.04 10.97 -7.55
CA ASP A 92 -13.16 12.28 -6.88
C ASP A 92 -12.65 13.41 -7.78
N PRO A 93 -13.39 13.74 -8.87
CA PRO A 93 -12.98 14.72 -9.86
C PRO A 93 -12.88 16.15 -9.31
N ASN A 94 -13.64 16.45 -8.28
CA ASN A 94 -13.66 17.75 -7.63
C ASN A 94 -12.63 17.89 -6.51
N LYS A 95 -11.98 16.78 -6.11
CA LYS A 95 -11.05 16.71 -4.96
C LYS A 95 -11.71 17.12 -3.65
N ASP A 96 -12.94 16.67 -3.45
CA ASP A 96 -13.74 17.00 -2.28
C ASP A 96 -13.15 16.36 -1.02
N ASN A 97 -12.50 15.20 -1.18
CA ASN A 97 -11.87 14.46 -0.09
C ASN A 97 -10.36 14.23 -0.32
N VAL A 98 -9.53 14.95 0.41
CA VAL A 98 -8.05 14.85 0.34
C VAL A 98 -7.49 13.52 0.85
N VAL A 99 -8.33 12.67 1.45
CA VAL A 99 -8.00 11.32 1.92
C VAL A 99 -8.76 10.23 1.15
N THR A 100 -9.27 10.53 -0.05
CA THR A 100 -9.84 9.53 -0.98
C THR A 100 -8.88 8.38 -1.21
N ALA A 101 -7.58 8.66 -1.23
CA ALA A 101 -6.52 7.64 -1.24
C ALA A 101 -5.50 7.88 -0.13
N VAL A 102 -5.07 6.78 0.49
CA VAL A 102 -4.05 6.78 1.54
C VAL A 102 -2.96 5.76 1.21
N SER A 103 -1.71 6.24 1.20
CA SER A 103 -0.51 5.42 1.04
C SER A 103 0.09 5.11 2.40
N MET A 104 0.15 3.83 2.77
CA MET A 104 0.80 3.40 4.01
C MET A 104 2.26 3.06 3.75
N GLY A 105 3.17 3.93 4.20
CA GLY A 105 4.61 3.77 4.03
C GLY A 105 5.37 5.09 4.14
N PRO A 106 6.71 5.04 4.02
CA PRO A 106 7.57 6.20 4.24
C PRO A 106 7.56 7.21 3.10
N SER A 107 6.99 6.85 1.94
CA SER A 107 6.96 7.71 0.75
C SER A 107 5.72 7.48 -0.09
N LEU A 108 5.39 8.45 -0.93
CA LEU A 108 4.32 8.32 -1.92
C LEU A 108 4.78 7.39 -3.06
N PHE A 109 4.06 6.30 -3.25
CA PHE A 109 4.35 5.34 -4.31
C PHE A 109 3.93 5.85 -5.68
N ARG A 110 4.75 5.51 -6.69
CA ARG A 110 4.59 5.96 -8.09
C ARG A 110 3.19 5.68 -8.66
N ALA A 111 2.55 4.60 -8.27
CA ALA A 111 1.19 4.25 -8.72
C ALA A 111 0.15 5.31 -8.35
N LEU A 112 0.39 6.09 -7.30
CA LEU A 112 -0.52 7.12 -6.77
C LEU A 112 -0.13 8.54 -7.22
N VAL A 113 0.99 8.71 -7.91
CA VAL A 113 1.49 10.04 -8.31
C VAL A 113 0.80 10.52 -9.58
N GLY A 114 0.08 11.63 -9.49
CA GLY A 114 -0.53 12.29 -10.64
C GLY A 114 -0.72 13.79 -10.41
N PRO A 115 -0.70 14.61 -11.47
CA PRO A 115 -0.88 16.03 -11.33
C PRO A 115 -2.19 16.42 -10.66
N GLY A 116 -2.09 17.14 -9.56
CA GLY A 116 -3.23 17.65 -8.81
C GLY A 116 -4.11 16.57 -8.16
N VAL A 117 -3.59 15.37 -7.94
CA VAL A 117 -4.28 14.30 -7.20
C VAL A 117 -3.77 14.29 -5.77
N PRO A 118 -4.62 14.62 -4.77
CA PRO A 118 -4.22 14.57 -3.38
C PRO A 118 -4.14 13.11 -2.90
N VAL A 119 -3.04 12.75 -2.24
CA VAL A 119 -2.86 11.46 -1.58
C VAL A 119 -2.16 11.69 -0.25
N ALA A 120 -2.75 11.23 0.83
CA ALA A 120 -2.10 11.24 2.12
C ALA A 120 -1.09 10.09 2.22
N THR A 121 0.14 10.38 2.64
CA THR A 121 1.18 9.36 2.89
C THR A 121 1.42 9.25 4.38
N VAL A 122 1.23 8.05 4.92
CA VAL A 122 1.23 7.77 6.36
C VAL A 122 2.23 6.65 6.66
N GLU A 123 3.30 6.95 7.36
CA GLU A 123 4.23 5.93 7.86
C GLU A 123 3.73 5.32 9.18
N ASN A 124 3.24 6.18 10.08
CA ASN A 124 2.66 5.77 11.35
C ASN A 124 1.48 6.67 11.70
N ILE A 125 0.29 6.10 11.69
CA ILE A 125 -0.94 6.88 11.91
C ILE A 125 -1.06 7.41 13.35
N ASN A 126 -0.48 6.73 14.34
CA ASN A 126 -0.54 7.17 15.74
C ASN A 126 0.31 8.42 16.00
N SER A 127 1.32 8.66 15.16
CA SER A 127 2.16 9.86 15.20
C SER A 127 1.97 10.74 13.98
N TYR A 128 0.94 10.46 13.16
CA TYR A 128 0.69 11.20 11.93
C TYR A 128 0.20 12.62 12.22
N GLY A 129 0.77 13.55 11.50
CA GLY A 129 0.45 14.97 11.62
C GLY A 129 1.65 15.84 11.30
N MET A 130 1.38 17.12 11.05
CA MET A 130 2.46 18.07 10.86
C MET A 130 2.99 18.54 12.22
N LEU A 131 4.31 18.55 12.35
CA LEU A 131 5.01 19.08 13.53
C LEU A 131 4.69 18.31 14.82
N THR A 132 4.56 16.98 14.71
CA THR A 132 4.50 16.10 15.89
C THR A 132 5.69 16.36 16.81
N GLY A 133 5.43 16.46 18.10
CA GLY A 133 6.45 16.77 19.11
C GLY A 133 6.52 18.24 19.53
N LEU A 134 5.70 19.14 18.95
CA LEU A 134 5.53 20.49 19.48
C LEU A 134 4.48 20.50 20.60
N THR A 135 4.95 20.68 21.81
CA THR A 135 4.11 20.93 23.00
C THR A 135 4.49 22.29 23.58
N PRO A 136 3.58 23.03 24.16
CA PRO A 136 2.12 22.79 24.29
C PRO A 136 1.34 23.02 23.00
N GLU A 137 0.10 22.53 22.98
CA GLU A 137 -0.86 22.60 21.85
C GLU A 137 -1.00 24.02 21.24
N GLU A 138 -0.93 25.05 22.07
CA GLU A 138 -0.96 26.44 21.62
C GLU A 138 0.23 26.82 20.71
N LYS A 139 1.41 26.21 20.94
CA LYS A 139 2.58 26.45 20.11
C LYS A 139 2.41 25.79 18.75
N LEU A 140 1.90 24.57 18.73
CA LEU A 140 1.53 23.83 17.52
C LEU A 140 0.50 24.62 16.70
N SER A 141 -0.58 25.08 17.31
CA SER A 141 -1.63 25.87 16.66
C SER A 141 -1.09 27.14 16.00
N ARG A 142 -0.20 27.88 16.67
CA ARG A 142 0.44 29.07 16.10
C ARG A 142 1.33 28.77 14.92
N VAL A 143 2.10 27.67 14.97
CA VAL A 143 2.97 27.27 13.85
C VAL A 143 2.13 26.82 12.67
N LEU A 144 1.10 25.99 12.88
CA LEU A 144 0.18 25.58 11.84
C LEU A 144 -0.58 26.76 11.21
N SER A 145 -0.98 27.75 12.00
CA SER A 145 -1.62 28.99 11.48
C SER A 145 -0.67 29.79 10.59
N ARG A 146 0.64 29.84 10.92
CA ARG A 146 1.65 30.45 10.07
C ARG A 146 1.87 29.65 8.79
N TYR A 147 1.93 28.34 8.91
CA TYR A 147 2.10 27.45 7.78
C TYR A 147 0.91 27.57 6.80
N ARG A 148 -0.34 27.54 7.30
CA ARG A 148 -1.53 27.78 6.49
C ARG A 148 -1.49 29.11 5.74
N ARG A 149 -0.98 30.18 6.37
CA ARG A 149 -0.81 31.48 5.71
C ARG A 149 0.25 31.45 4.60
N MET A 150 1.32 30.66 4.75
CA MET A 150 2.34 30.50 3.70
C MET A 150 1.79 29.82 2.44
N TYR A 151 0.81 28.96 2.61
CA TYR A 151 0.12 28.25 1.51
C TYR A 151 -1.21 28.91 1.12
N SER A 152 -1.48 30.10 1.62
CA SER A 152 -2.71 30.83 1.23
C SER A 152 -2.54 31.42 -0.17
N PRO A 153 -3.61 31.48 -0.99
CA PRO A 153 -3.57 32.06 -2.33
C PRO A 153 -3.12 33.54 -2.38
N ALA A 154 -3.06 34.20 -1.24
CA ALA A 154 -2.58 35.58 -1.14
C ALA A 154 -1.05 35.72 -1.21
N ILE A 155 -0.30 34.61 -1.17
CA ILE A 155 1.16 34.63 -1.18
C ILE A 155 1.66 34.09 -2.51
N GLY A 156 2.04 34.97 -3.41
CA GLY A 156 2.56 34.66 -4.72
C GLY A 156 1.48 34.49 -5.79
N SER A 157 1.90 34.48 -7.04
CA SER A 157 1.04 34.29 -8.20
C SER A 157 1.75 33.38 -9.22
N GLY A 158 0.95 32.58 -9.92
CA GLY A 158 1.39 31.69 -11.00
C GLY A 158 1.29 30.21 -10.67
N ALA A 159 1.30 29.38 -11.71
CA ALA A 159 0.97 27.95 -11.65
C ALA A 159 1.78 27.14 -10.62
N VAL A 160 3.04 27.49 -10.41
CA VAL A 160 3.90 26.79 -9.43
C VAL A 160 3.46 27.11 -8.00
N MET A 161 3.19 28.39 -7.70
CA MET A 161 2.75 28.80 -6.36
C MET A 161 1.35 28.31 -6.05
N ASP A 162 0.47 28.29 -7.04
CA ASP A 162 -0.88 27.75 -6.92
C ASP A 162 -0.83 26.24 -6.62
N TYR A 163 0.03 25.50 -7.32
CA TYR A 163 0.25 24.07 -7.08
C TYR A 163 0.82 23.80 -5.68
N LEU A 164 1.85 24.54 -5.26
CA LEU A 164 2.44 24.41 -3.93
C LEU A 164 1.45 24.77 -2.83
N GLY A 165 0.67 25.83 -3.04
CA GLY A 165 -0.38 26.27 -2.13
C GLY A 165 -1.45 25.22 -1.93
N GLN A 166 -1.95 24.65 -3.02
CA GLN A 166 -2.93 23.58 -2.98
C GLN A 166 -2.36 22.34 -2.29
N THR A 167 -1.20 21.86 -2.71
CA THR A 167 -0.56 20.65 -2.13
C THR A 167 -0.31 20.81 -0.63
N GLY A 168 0.18 21.96 -0.19
CA GLY A 168 0.38 22.25 1.22
C GLY A 168 -0.92 22.32 2.02
N GLY A 169 -1.96 22.90 1.44
CA GLY A 169 -3.30 22.93 2.02
C GLY A 169 -3.92 21.53 2.17
N ASP A 170 -3.82 20.73 1.12
CA ASP A 170 -4.31 19.35 1.09
C ASP A 170 -3.57 18.47 2.12
N ALA A 171 -2.25 18.62 2.24
CA ALA A 171 -1.46 17.90 3.24
C ALA A 171 -1.87 18.26 4.68
N LEU A 172 -2.14 19.55 4.96
CA LEU A 172 -2.62 19.98 6.27
C LEU A 172 -4.02 19.41 6.58
N LYS A 173 -4.94 19.49 5.62
CA LYS A 173 -6.30 18.98 5.75
C LYS A 173 -6.30 17.47 5.94
N GLY A 174 -5.51 16.74 5.14
CA GLY A 174 -5.35 15.28 5.27
C GLY A 174 -4.79 14.86 6.63
N ALA A 175 -3.79 15.60 7.13
CA ALA A 175 -3.21 15.34 8.45
C ALA A 175 -4.22 15.55 9.59
N ASP A 176 -5.00 16.63 9.54
CA ASP A 176 -6.05 16.91 10.52
C ASP A 176 -7.15 15.83 10.49
N THR A 177 -7.53 15.38 9.28
CA THR A 177 -8.57 14.37 9.08
C THR A 177 -8.14 13.00 9.63
N LEU A 178 -6.94 12.53 9.25
CA LEU A 178 -6.46 11.19 9.63
C LEU A 178 -6.07 11.07 11.11
N ARG A 179 -5.72 12.17 11.76
CA ARG A 179 -5.30 12.19 13.17
C ARG A 179 -6.36 11.64 14.13
N THR A 180 -7.62 11.67 13.77
CA THR A 180 -8.72 11.19 14.61
C THR A 180 -8.92 9.69 14.55
N ALA A 181 -8.49 9.04 13.48
CA ALA A 181 -8.76 7.64 13.21
C ALA A 181 -8.29 6.67 14.33
N PRO A 182 -7.07 6.79 14.90
CA PRO A 182 -6.65 5.87 15.97
C PRO A 182 -7.53 5.93 17.22
N ALA A 183 -8.05 7.09 17.58
CA ALA A 183 -8.87 7.27 18.77
C ALA A 183 -10.28 6.70 18.62
N MET A 184 -10.74 6.53 17.39
CA MET A 184 -12.08 5.97 17.08
C MET A 184 -12.06 4.44 16.97
N TYR A 185 -10.88 3.85 16.78
CA TYR A 185 -10.71 2.44 16.49
C TYR A 185 -10.66 1.59 17.76
N SER A 186 -11.41 0.48 17.74
CA SER A 186 -11.35 -0.55 18.77
C SER A 186 -11.49 -1.92 18.11
N SER A 187 -10.54 -2.81 18.36
CA SER A 187 -10.54 -4.18 17.86
C SER A 187 -9.96 -5.15 18.87
N THR A 188 -10.38 -6.41 18.77
CA THR A 188 -9.81 -7.54 19.51
C THR A 188 -8.70 -8.25 18.74
N VAL A 189 -8.47 -7.87 17.47
CA VAL A 189 -7.44 -8.46 16.62
C VAL A 189 -6.07 -7.89 16.97
N GLU A 190 -5.13 -8.76 17.26
CA GLU A 190 -3.74 -8.39 17.53
C GLU A 190 -2.89 -8.53 16.27
N TYR A 191 -2.49 -7.40 15.70
CA TYR A 191 -1.59 -7.38 14.54
C TYR A 191 -0.14 -7.60 14.95
N ALA A 192 0.57 -8.44 14.19
CA ALA A 192 1.98 -8.69 14.41
C ALA A 192 2.85 -7.41 14.34
N PRO A 193 4.01 -7.36 15.03
CA PRO A 193 4.82 -6.13 15.12
C PRO A 193 5.70 -5.83 13.89
N HIS A 194 5.44 -6.43 12.73
CA HIS A 194 6.17 -6.13 11.49
C HIS A 194 5.46 -5.09 10.62
N GLY A 195 6.23 -4.43 9.75
CA GLY A 195 5.77 -3.25 8.99
C GLY A 195 4.46 -3.43 8.23
N LEU A 196 4.30 -4.56 7.50
CA LEU A 196 3.06 -4.79 6.74
C LEU A 196 1.84 -4.92 7.66
N ALA A 197 1.94 -5.69 8.75
CA ALA A 197 0.82 -5.85 9.68
C ALA A 197 0.43 -4.52 10.34
N GLN A 198 1.41 -3.69 10.69
CA GLN A 198 1.15 -2.35 11.24
C GLN A 198 0.55 -1.39 10.20
N SER A 199 0.93 -1.50 8.93
CA SER A 199 0.28 -0.78 7.83
C SER A 199 -1.17 -1.21 7.65
N MET A 200 -1.44 -2.53 7.69
CA MET A 200 -2.81 -3.08 7.63
C MET A 200 -3.66 -2.62 8.81
N LYS A 201 -3.13 -2.63 10.03
CA LYS A 201 -3.79 -2.06 11.21
C LYS A 201 -4.14 -0.58 11.00
N SER A 202 -3.21 0.20 10.45
CA SER A 202 -3.46 1.62 10.16
C SER A 202 -4.56 1.81 9.11
N MET A 203 -4.65 0.91 8.11
CA MET A 203 -5.77 0.91 7.16
C MET A 203 -7.09 0.61 7.84
N ALA A 204 -7.15 -0.40 8.73
CA ALA A 204 -8.34 -0.73 9.52
C ALA A 204 -8.80 0.46 10.36
N GLN A 205 -7.87 1.18 11.01
CA GLN A 205 -8.18 2.40 11.75
C GLN A 205 -8.83 3.48 10.89
N VAL A 206 -8.32 3.70 9.67
CA VAL A 206 -8.88 4.69 8.73
C VAL A 206 -10.24 4.25 8.20
N LEU A 207 -10.40 2.95 7.89
CA LEU A 207 -11.68 2.38 7.46
C LEU A 207 -12.75 2.52 8.54
N PHE A 208 -12.41 2.17 9.78
CA PHE A 208 -13.33 2.25 10.91
C PHE A 208 -13.79 3.69 11.18
N ALA A 209 -12.92 4.66 10.95
CA ALA A 209 -13.24 6.07 11.13
C ALA A 209 -14.15 6.66 10.04
N ASP A 210 -14.46 5.89 8.99
CA ASP A 210 -15.36 6.25 7.87
C ASP A 210 -15.05 7.63 7.26
N LEU A 211 -13.76 7.88 6.98
CA LEU A 211 -13.29 9.16 6.45
C LEU A 211 -13.50 9.31 4.93
N GLY A 212 -14.23 8.39 4.32
CA GLY A 212 -14.48 8.36 2.88
C GLY A 212 -13.29 7.91 2.04
N THR A 213 -12.29 7.27 2.65
CA THR A 213 -11.14 6.69 1.94
C THR A 213 -11.60 5.49 1.11
N ARG A 214 -11.25 5.48 -0.17
CA ARG A 214 -11.64 4.45 -1.15
C ARG A 214 -10.46 3.61 -1.63
N ILE A 215 -9.24 4.13 -1.54
CA ILE A 215 -8.02 3.48 -2.02
C ILE A 215 -6.98 3.48 -0.91
N PHE A 216 -6.51 2.30 -0.56
CA PHE A 216 -5.35 2.10 0.30
C PHE A 216 -4.24 1.45 -0.51
N TYR A 217 -3.01 1.89 -0.25
CA TYR A 217 -1.84 1.35 -0.90
C TYR A 217 -0.73 1.08 0.10
N THR A 218 -0.14 -0.09 0.05
CA THR A 218 1.07 -0.44 0.79
C THR A 218 1.92 -1.39 -0.02
N VAL A 219 3.16 -1.60 0.38
CA VAL A 219 4.12 -2.49 -0.27
C VAL A 219 4.73 -3.43 0.75
N HIS A 220 4.78 -4.71 0.40
CA HIS A 220 5.59 -5.70 1.08
C HIS A 220 6.72 -6.11 0.12
N ALA A 221 7.96 -5.84 0.51
CA ALA A 221 9.14 -5.97 -0.36
C ALA A 221 10.00 -7.19 -0.02
N ASN A 222 11.19 -7.27 -0.63
CA ASN A 222 12.26 -8.24 -0.41
C ASN A 222 12.01 -9.64 -0.96
N TYR A 223 11.14 -9.80 -1.93
CA TYR A 223 10.90 -11.08 -2.62
C TYR A 223 11.96 -11.43 -3.66
N ASP A 224 12.78 -10.46 -4.08
CA ASP A 224 13.92 -10.65 -4.99
C ASP A 224 15.13 -11.21 -4.22
N THR A 225 15.06 -12.45 -3.82
CA THR A 225 16.07 -13.13 -3.01
C THR A 225 17.15 -13.71 -3.89
N HIS A 226 18.33 -13.08 -3.92
CA HIS A 226 19.51 -13.59 -4.65
C HIS A 226 20.29 -14.68 -3.89
N SER A 227 19.98 -14.88 -2.59
CA SER A 227 20.54 -15.90 -1.73
C SER A 227 19.64 -16.15 -0.53
N GLY A 228 19.75 -17.31 0.13
CA GLY A 228 18.97 -17.64 1.32
C GLY A 228 17.45 -17.66 1.08
N GLU A 229 17.02 -18.07 -0.10
CA GLU A 229 15.62 -18.00 -0.54
C GLU A 229 14.66 -18.78 0.38
N VAL A 230 14.97 -20.02 0.71
CA VAL A 230 14.06 -20.90 1.47
C VAL A 230 13.58 -20.27 2.79
N PRO A 231 14.47 -19.86 3.72
CA PRO A 231 14.03 -19.24 4.97
C PRO A 231 13.42 -17.85 4.74
N THR A 232 13.92 -17.09 3.78
CA THR A 232 13.45 -15.72 3.51
C THR A 232 12.05 -15.73 2.92
N HIS A 233 11.79 -16.52 1.89
CA HIS A 233 10.45 -16.62 1.27
C HIS A 233 9.41 -17.15 2.24
N GLY A 234 9.73 -18.19 3.01
CA GLY A 234 8.82 -18.72 4.03
C GLY A 234 8.37 -17.66 5.03
N ASN A 235 9.32 -16.83 5.50
CA ASN A 235 9.01 -15.72 6.41
C ASN A 235 8.19 -14.62 5.74
N LEU A 236 8.53 -14.21 4.51
CA LEU A 236 7.78 -13.19 3.76
C LEU A 236 6.33 -13.61 3.50
N TRP A 237 6.12 -14.86 3.10
CA TRP A 237 4.77 -15.40 2.89
C TRP A 237 3.98 -15.51 4.20
N SER A 238 4.63 -15.87 5.31
CA SER A 238 4.01 -15.87 6.64
C SER A 238 3.57 -14.47 7.06
N GLN A 239 4.44 -13.47 6.87
CA GLN A 239 4.11 -12.07 7.19
C GLN A 239 2.96 -11.54 6.33
N LEU A 240 2.99 -11.78 5.01
CA LEU A 240 1.93 -11.36 4.11
C LEU A 240 0.59 -12.02 4.47
N SER A 241 0.62 -13.35 4.59
CA SER A 241 -0.59 -14.13 4.83
C SER A 241 -1.21 -13.84 6.18
N GLY A 242 -0.39 -13.70 7.22
CA GLY A 242 -0.85 -13.31 8.55
C GLY A 242 -1.46 -11.92 8.55
N ALA A 243 -0.75 -10.92 8.01
CA ALA A 243 -1.25 -9.54 8.00
C ALA A 243 -2.57 -9.37 7.24
N VAL A 244 -2.73 -10.05 6.09
CA VAL A 244 -3.99 -10.03 5.33
C VAL A 244 -5.08 -10.78 6.09
N GLY A 245 -4.75 -11.92 6.73
CA GLY A 245 -5.69 -12.67 7.55
C GLY A 245 -6.21 -11.87 8.74
N ASP A 246 -5.31 -11.19 9.46
CA ASP A 246 -5.67 -10.32 10.59
C ASP A 246 -6.58 -9.16 10.14
N PHE A 247 -6.22 -8.51 9.02
CA PHE A 247 -7.02 -7.41 8.45
C PHE A 247 -8.43 -7.83 8.03
N MET A 248 -8.58 -9.03 7.48
CA MET A 248 -9.89 -9.55 7.08
C MET A 248 -10.73 -10.07 8.24
N ALA A 249 -10.08 -10.35 9.39
CA ALA A 249 -10.75 -10.76 10.62
C ALA A 249 -11.18 -9.56 11.48
N ASP A 250 -10.57 -8.40 11.25
CA ASP A 250 -10.80 -7.14 11.95
C ASP A 250 -11.98 -6.37 11.35
#